data_cdfb9c0b4a4097ea3ce293e08c5664e1
#
_entry.id   cdfb9c0b4a4097ea3ce293e08c5664e1
#
_cell.length_a   1.000
_cell.length_b   1.000
_cell.length_c   1.000
_cell.angle_alpha   90.00
_cell.angle_beta   90.00
_cell.angle_gamma   90.00
#
_symmetry.space_group_name_H-M   'P 1'
#
loop_
_entity.id
_entity.type
_entity.pdbx_description
1 polymer ?
#
loop_
_entity_poly.entity_id
_entity_poly.type
_entity_poly.pdbx_seq_one_letter_code
_entity_poly.pdbx_strand_id
1 'polypeptide(L)'
;YQSKPLSPMWRKVNSWGQFLQFITILPFATIASLTDLAGPIITSKEFGSITEGFKQLAATIKNRQEAAQFARDIGIVTNETVANAWVTEAEQDYMDPKVRKMSDAYFRVIGLNFFTNFTREFAAGMGVQFITKHARNEFNNPRSERYLRELGLTREDVLTWIQNGRRMTTPEGQKVKQGLQRFVESSILRPNAAERPVWASDPHWALVWQLKQYFYSYQKVILGGVKREALTRLMESPNTPIRATVGIFALTAVATMPLAMLGLELREYAKNGLAWLLPGVESGPKYFRSDRMDWPEYVTEIYDRSGFHGAMAIPMMAGQAADFGKSPVFTLLGPTAETVDEAFSNGWRVDRTLKDRLLPIYNQL
;
A
#
# COMPACT_ATOMS: atom_id res chain seq x y z
N TYR A 1 -25.26 -9.87 7.64
CA TYR A 1 -25.81 -8.83 6.71
C TYR A 1 -25.88 -9.45 5.33
N GLN A 2 -27.08 -9.80 4.86
CA GLN A 2 -27.28 -10.28 3.49
C GLN A 2 -27.65 -9.05 2.63
N SER A 3 -26.68 -8.54 1.86
CA SER A 3 -26.96 -7.55 0.83
C SER A 3 -27.80 -8.19 -0.28
N LYS A 4 -28.76 -7.45 -0.80
CA LYS A 4 -29.53 -7.91 -1.97
C LYS A 4 -28.56 -8.11 -3.15
N PRO A 5 -28.65 -9.24 -3.89
CA PRO A 5 -27.79 -9.45 -5.04
C PRO A 5 -28.04 -8.37 -6.10
N LEU A 6 -26.96 -7.86 -6.69
CA LEU A 6 -27.04 -6.93 -7.81
C LEU A 6 -27.71 -7.57 -9.02
N SER A 7 -28.54 -6.82 -9.73
CA SER A 7 -29.05 -7.27 -11.03
C SER A 7 -27.89 -7.49 -12.02
N PRO A 8 -28.05 -8.37 -13.03
CA PRO A 8 -27.01 -8.64 -14.03
C PRO A 8 -26.52 -7.38 -14.75
N MET A 9 -27.42 -6.42 -14.98
CA MET A 9 -27.09 -5.13 -15.59
C MET A 9 -26.16 -4.31 -14.67
N TRP A 10 -26.52 -4.15 -13.41
CA TRP A 10 -25.72 -3.39 -12.45
C TRP A 10 -24.37 -4.06 -12.16
N ARG A 11 -24.26 -5.39 -12.22
CA ARG A 11 -22.96 -6.10 -12.15
C ARG A 11 -22.04 -5.65 -13.27
N LYS A 12 -22.54 -5.60 -14.51
CA LYS A 12 -21.77 -5.11 -15.66
C LYS A 12 -21.36 -3.66 -15.49
N VAL A 13 -22.28 -2.78 -15.11
CA VAL A 13 -22.00 -1.36 -14.89
C VAL A 13 -20.93 -1.18 -13.83
N ASN A 14 -21.03 -1.85 -12.68
CA ASN A 14 -20.02 -1.80 -11.64
C ASN A 14 -18.66 -2.32 -12.12
N SER A 15 -18.63 -3.47 -12.81
CA SER A 15 -17.39 -4.06 -13.30
C SER A 15 -16.66 -3.13 -14.28
N TRP A 16 -17.38 -2.55 -15.24
CA TRP A 16 -16.81 -1.61 -16.19
C TRP A 16 -16.41 -0.29 -15.51
N GLY A 17 -17.20 0.20 -14.57
CA GLY A 17 -16.86 1.38 -13.77
C GLY A 17 -15.57 1.18 -12.97
N GLN A 18 -15.40 0.01 -12.34
CA GLN A 18 -14.17 -0.35 -11.62
C GLN A 18 -12.96 -0.41 -12.57
N PHE A 19 -13.14 -1.04 -13.73
CA PHE A 19 -12.05 -1.12 -14.73
C PHE A 19 -11.65 0.26 -15.24
N LEU A 20 -12.62 1.13 -15.54
CA LEU A 20 -12.35 2.52 -15.92
C LEU A 20 -11.59 3.27 -14.82
N GLN A 21 -11.97 3.10 -13.55
CA GLN A 21 -11.20 3.68 -12.44
C GLN A 21 -9.75 3.15 -12.42
N PHE A 22 -9.52 1.85 -12.64
CA PHE A 22 -8.18 1.30 -12.68
C PHE A 22 -7.32 1.96 -13.77
N ILE A 23 -7.81 2.04 -15.00
CA ILE A 23 -7.02 2.59 -16.11
C ILE A 23 -6.85 4.11 -16.05
N THR A 24 -7.75 4.83 -15.37
CA THR A 24 -7.66 6.30 -15.24
C THR A 24 -6.81 6.75 -14.07
N ILE A 25 -6.81 6.02 -12.95
CA ILE A 25 -6.21 6.48 -11.69
C ILE A 25 -4.89 5.75 -11.39
N LEU A 26 -4.76 4.49 -11.81
CA LEU A 26 -3.64 3.62 -11.44
C LEU A 26 -2.49 3.48 -12.45
N PRO A 27 -2.32 4.28 -13.52
CA PRO A 27 -1.18 4.12 -14.44
C PRO A 27 0.18 4.16 -13.74
N PHE A 28 0.31 4.97 -12.68
CA PHE A 28 1.52 5.09 -11.87
C PHE A 28 1.40 4.48 -10.47
N ALA A 29 0.41 3.61 -10.26
CA ALA A 29 0.18 2.99 -8.94
C ALA A 29 1.40 2.24 -8.43
N THR A 30 2.13 1.53 -9.27
CA THR A 30 3.35 0.81 -8.90
C THR A 30 4.41 1.76 -8.34
N ILE A 31 4.56 2.96 -8.91
CA ILE A 31 5.48 3.98 -8.41
C ILE A 31 4.95 4.59 -7.11
N ALA A 32 3.66 4.88 -7.04
CA ALA A 32 3.05 5.41 -5.82
C ALA A 32 3.13 4.42 -4.64
N SER A 33 3.10 3.11 -4.93
CA SER A 33 3.20 2.06 -3.91
C SER A 33 4.62 1.87 -3.33
N LEU A 34 5.62 2.62 -3.77
CA LEU A 34 6.97 2.57 -3.15
C LEU A 34 6.93 2.84 -1.65
N THR A 35 5.99 3.65 -1.17
CA THR A 35 5.78 3.89 0.25
C THR A 35 5.40 2.64 1.04
N ASP A 36 4.82 1.62 0.39
CA ASP A 36 4.46 0.35 1.03
C ASP A 36 5.69 -0.43 1.53
N LEU A 37 6.86 -0.17 0.94
CA LEU A 37 8.13 -0.72 1.42
C LEU A 37 8.51 -0.23 2.83
N ALA A 38 7.95 0.88 3.29
CA ALA A 38 8.14 1.34 4.66
C ALA A 38 7.43 0.44 5.69
N GLY A 39 6.37 -0.25 5.31
CA GLY A 39 5.57 -1.09 6.20
C GLY A 39 6.40 -2.09 7.01
N PRO A 40 7.21 -2.97 6.38
CA PRO A 40 8.07 -3.91 7.07
C PRO A 40 9.11 -3.25 7.97
N ILE A 41 9.64 -2.07 7.58
CA ILE A 41 10.58 -1.30 8.39
C ILE A 41 9.89 -0.76 9.66
N ILE A 42 8.71 -0.17 9.51
CA ILE A 42 7.92 0.36 10.62
C ILE A 42 7.51 -0.76 11.58
N THR A 43 7.07 -1.89 11.03
CA THR A 43 6.66 -3.07 11.82
C THR A 43 7.81 -3.66 12.63
N SER A 44 9.05 -3.43 12.21
CA SER A 44 10.24 -3.80 13.00
C SER A 44 10.45 -2.96 14.26
N LYS A 45 9.73 -1.81 14.41
CA LYS A 45 9.64 -1.00 15.63
C LYS A 45 10.94 -0.42 16.17
N GLU A 46 12.08 -0.57 15.49
CA GLU A 46 13.41 -0.17 15.92
C GLU A 46 14.08 0.76 14.89
N PHE A 47 14.73 1.85 15.34
CA PHE A 47 15.47 2.74 14.45
C PHE A 47 16.59 2.05 13.68
N GLY A 48 17.28 1.08 14.31
CA GLY A 48 18.28 0.25 13.64
C GLY A 48 17.73 -0.52 12.44
N SER A 49 16.45 -0.82 12.44
CA SER A 49 15.76 -1.50 11.33
C SER A 49 15.66 -0.67 10.06
N ILE A 50 15.84 0.65 10.11
CA ILE A 50 15.85 1.50 8.91
C ILE A 50 17.03 1.11 8.01
N THR A 51 18.25 1.15 8.56
CA THR A 51 19.45 0.77 7.82
C THR A 51 19.39 -0.69 7.36
N GLU A 52 18.92 -1.58 8.22
CA GLU A 52 18.75 -2.98 7.89
C GLU A 52 17.67 -3.19 6.82
N GLY A 53 16.60 -2.39 6.85
CA GLY A 53 15.56 -2.41 5.82
C GLY A 53 16.12 -2.06 4.45
N PHE A 54 16.89 -1.00 4.34
CA PHE A 54 17.53 -0.64 3.05
C PHE A 54 18.55 -1.68 2.60
N LYS A 55 19.34 -2.26 3.51
CA LYS A 55 20.23 -3.38 3.19
C LYS A 55 19.45 -4.61 2.71
N GLN A 56 18.35 -4.95 3.40
CA GLN A 56 17.49 -6.07 3.01
C GLN A 56 16.82 -5.80 1.67
N LEU A 57 16.38 -4.56 1.39
CA LEU A 57 15.84 -4.19 0.11
C LEU A 57 16.85 -4.42 -1.02
N ALA A 58 18.09 -3.96 -0.84
CA ALA A 58 19.18 -4.19 -1.78
C ALA A 58 19.49 -5.68 -1.95
N ALA A 59 19.50 -6.46 -0.86
CA ALA A 59 19.70 -7.90 -0.90
C ALA A 59 18.57 -8.63 -1.65
N THR A 60 17.32 -8.24 -1.42
CA THR A 60 16.14 -8.79 -2.12
C THR A 60 16.21 -8.51 -3.62
N ILE A 61 16.64 -7.32 -4.02
CA ILE A 61 16.84 -6.97 -5.43
C ILE A 61 17.95 -7.83 -6.05
N LYS A 62 19.09 -7.95 -5.35
CA LYS A 62 20.26 -8.70 -5.84
C LYS A 62 19.99 -10.20 -5.93
N ASN A 63 19.34 -10.79 -4.94
CA ASN A 63 19.11 -12.24 -4.83
C ASN A 63 17.61 -12.58 -4.97
N ARG A 64 16.96 -11.97 -5.95
CA ARG A 64 15.50 -12.02 -6.07
C ARG A 64 14.94 -13.44 -6.21
N GLN A 65 15.62 -14.32 -6.92
CA GLN A 65 15.14 -15.71 -7.11
C GLN A 65 15.08 -16.46 -5.78
N GLU A 66 16.10 -16.31 -4.92
CA GLU A 66 16.15 -16.91 -3.59
C GLU A 66 15.07 -16.31 -2.67
N ALA A 67 14.91 -14.99 -2.69
CA ALA A 67 13.89 -14.30 -1.91
C ALA A 67 12.47 -14.74 -2.32
N ALA A 68 12.20 -14.85 -3.62
CA ALA A 68 10.94 -15.33 -4.15
C ALA A 68 10.69 -16.80 -3.81
N GLN A 69 11.72 -17.67 -3.88
CA GLN A 69 11.59 -19.07 -3.48
C GLN A 69 11.27 -19.16 -1.99
N PHE A 70 11.99 -18.45 -1.15
CA PHE A 70 11.74 -18.42 0.29
C PHE A 70 10.32 -17.94 0.62
N ALA A 71 9.85 -16.86 -0.01
CA ALA A 71 8.50 -16.34 0.18
C ALA A 71 7.40 -17.34 -0.22
N ARG A 72 7.65 -18.13 -1.27
CA ARG A 72 6.76 -19.26 -1.66
C ARG A 72 6.79 -20.40 -0.64
N ASP A 73 7.96 -20.80 -0.16
CA ASP A 73 8.13 -21.90 0.80
C ASP A 73 7.41 -21.62 2.12
N ILE A 74 7.38 -20.35 2.55
CA ILE A 74 6.62 -19.91 3.72
C ILE A 74 5.15 -19.60 3.41
N GLY A 75 4.72 -19.71 2.14
CA GLY A 75 3.32 -19.53 1.72
C GLY A 75 2.83 -18.07 1.73
N ILE A 76 3.73 -17.10 1.68
CA ILE A 76 3.41 -15.66 1.64
C ILE A 76 3.12 -15.19 0.22
N VAL A 77 3.85 -15.72 -0.76
CA VAL A 77 3.61 -15.47 -2.17
C VAL A 77 2.81 -16.64 -2.72
N THR A 78 1.54 -16.41 -2.99
CA THR A 78 0.67 -17.33 -3.71
C THR A 78 0.57 -16.87 -5.16
N ASN A 79 0.09 -17.74 -6.06
CA ASN A 79 -0.18 -17.38 -7.45
C ASN A 79 -1.39 -16.43 -7.62
N GLU A 80 -1.89 -15.89 -6.52
CA GLU A 80 -2.95 -14.88 -6.54
C GLU A 80 -2.49 -13.63 -7.26
N THR A 81 -3.22 -13.24 -8.27
CA THR A 81 -3.00 -11.95 -8.95
C THR A 81 -3.42 -10.80 -8.03
N VAL A 82 -2.81 -9.62 -8.21
CA VAL A 82 -3.18 -8.41 -7.45
C VAL A 82 -4.65 -8.06 -7.66
N ALA A 83 -5.22 -8.38 -8.82
CA ALA A 83 -6.65 -8.25 -9.05
C ALA A 83 -7.47 -9.07 -8.04
N ASN A 84 -7.00 -10.27 -7.67
CA ASN A 84 -7.65 -11.08 -6.64
C ASN A 84 -7.48 -10.51 -5.22
N ALA A 85 -6.41 -9.77 -4.97
CA ALA A 85 -6.21 -9.11 -3.68
C ALA A 85 -6.99 -7.80 -3.54
N TRP A 86 -7.20 -7.09 -4.65
CA TRP A 86 -7.97 -5.84 -4.71
C TRP A 86 -9.48 -6.08 -4.84
N VAL A 87 -9.85 -7.16 -5.50
CA VAL A 87 -11.23 -7.65 -5.59
C VAL A 87 -11.35 -8.78 -4.58
N THR A 88 -11.87 -8.49 -3.42
CA THR A 88 -12.11 -9.51 -2.38
C THR A 88 -13.00 -10.63 -2.88
N GLU A 89 -12.92 -11.81 -2.28
CA GLU A 89 -13.69 -12.99 -2.66
C GLU A 89 -15.17 -12.68 -2.91
N ALA A 90 -15.77 -11.81 -2.08
CA ALA A 90 -17.17 -11.40 -2.25
C ALA A 90 -17.43 -10.54 -3.50
N GLU A 91 -16.42 -9.77 -3.96
CA GLU A 91 -16.53 -8.93 -5.17
C GLU A 91 -16.16 -9.71 -6.43
N GLN A 92 -15.32 -10.75 -6.32
CA GLN A 92 -14.96 -11.60 -7.46
C GLN A 92 -16.18 -12.29 -8.08
N ASP A 93 -17.13 -12.71 -7.25
CA ASP A 93 -18.36 -13.35 -7.71
C ASP A 93 -19.31 -12.37 -8.44
N TYR A 94 -19.10 -11.05 -8.25
CA TYR A 94 -19.90 -10.00 -8.87
C TYR A 94 -19.25 -9.36 -10.10
N MET A 95 -17.95 -9.59 -10.35
CA MET A 95 -17.25 -9.00 -11.48
C MET A 95 -17.46 -9.81 -12.79
N ASP A 96 -17.67 -9.08 -13.88
CA ASP A 96 -17.78 -9.70 -15.22
C ASP A 96 -16.45 -10.42 -15.56
N PRO A 97 -16.47 -11.71 -15.98
CA PRO A 97 -15.25 -12.48 -16.24
C PRO A 97 -14.33 -11.86 -17.31
N LYS A 98 -14.88 -11.13 -18.30
CA LYS A 98 -14.10 -10.45 -19.33
C LYS A 98 -13.35 -9.27 -18.73
N VAL A 99 -14.05 -8.46 -17.93
CA VAL A 99 -13.48 -7.30 -17.26
C VAL A 99 -12.39 -7.73 -16.28
N ARG A 100 -12.58 -8.83 -15.56
CA ARG A 100 -11.55 -9.41 -14.68
C ARG A 100 -10.28 -9.75 -15.44
N LYS A 101 -10.37 -10.44 -16.59
CA LYS A 101 -9.20 -10.77 -17.42
C LYS A 101 -8.49 -9.50 -17.92
N MET A 102 -9.24 -8.47 -18.31
CA MET A 102 -8.69 -7.18 -18.74
C MET A 102 -7.96 -6.47 -17.58
N SER A 103 -8.54 -6.47 -16.39
CA SER A 103 -7.92 -5.91 -15.19
C SER A 103 -6.62 -6.65 -14.82
N ASP A 104 -6.62 -7.99 -14.88
CA ASP A 104 -5.42 -8.80 -14.66
C ASP A 104 -4.30 -8.48 -15.66
N ALA A 105 -4.65 -8.34 -16.93
CA ALA A 105 -3.69 -7.96 -17.97
C ALA A 105 -3.14 -6.55 -17.71
N TYR A 106 -4.00 -5.61 -17.37
CA TYR A 106 -3.61 -4.23 -17.05
C TYR A 106 -2.65 -4.18 -15.84
N PHE A 107 -2.96 -4.86 -14.74
CA PHE A 107 -2.08 -4.89 -13.56
C PHE A 107 -0.73 -5.56 -13.81
N ARG A 108 -0.66 -6.50 -14.76
CA ARG A 108 0.62 -7.06 -15.21
C ARG A 108 1.43 -6.02 -16.01
N VAL A 109 0.78 -5.30 -16.91
CA VAL A 109 1.43 -4.29 -17.77
C VAL A 109 2.01 -3.14 -16.95
N ILE A 110 1.25 -2.61 -15.98
CA ILE A 110 1.75 -1.53 -15.10
C ILE A 110 2.73 -2.03 -14.01
N GLY A 111 3.01 -3.35 -13.96
CA GLY A 111 3.98 -3.93 -13.03
C GLY A 111 3.50 -4.05 -11.58
N LEU A 112 2.22 -3.79 -11.28
CA LEU A 112 1.71 -3.80 -9.92
C LEU A 112 1.74 -5.21 -9.30
N ASN A 113 1.45 -6.25 -10.08
CA ASN A 113 1.56 -7.64 -9.64
C ASN A 113 3.00 -8.00 -9.23
N PHE A 114 3.96 -7.56 -10.04
CA PHE A 114 5.38 -7.74 -9.75
C PHE A 114 5.76 -7.03 -8.44
N PHE A 115 5.38 -5.77 -8.30
CA PHE A 115 5.74 -4.96 -7.15
C PHE A 115 5.13 -5.49 -5.85
N THR A 116 3.88 -5.94 -5.89
CA THR A 116 3.22 -6.54 -4.70
C THR A 116 3.93 -7.81 -4.24
N ASN A 117 4.33 -8.69 -5.16
CA ASN A 117 5.10 -9.89 -4.81
C ASN A 117 6.48 -9.51 -4.27
N PHE A 118 7.15 -8.55 -4.90
CA PHE A 118 8.44 -8.01 -4.43
C PHE A 118 8.34 -7.45 -3.00
N THR A 119 7.30 -6.69 -2.69
CA THR A 119 7.08 -6.16 -1.33
C THR A 119 6.89 -7.29 -0.31
N ARG A 120 6.21 -8.37 -0.68
CA ARG A 120 6.05 -9.56 0.17
C ARG A 120 7.37 -10.31 0.38
N GLU A 121 8.17 -10.48 -0.67
CA GLU A 121 9.50 -11.07 -0.62
C GLU A 121 10.42 -10.27 0.32
N PHE A 122 10.41 -8.95 0.18
CA PHE A 122 11.13 -8.03 1.05
C PHE A 122 10.65 -8.12 2.51
N ALA A 123 9.35 -8.12 2.74
CA ALA A 123 8.77 -8.23 4.08
C ALA A 123 9.10 -9.58 4.76
N ALA A 124 9.13 -10.67 3.99
CA ALA A 124 9.57 -11.97 4.49
C ALA A 124 11.02 -11.94 4.96
N GLY A 125 11.92 -11.32 4.18
CA GLY A 125 13.33 -11.12 4.55
C GLY A 125 13.48 -10.26 5.80
N MET A 126 12.73 -9.15 5.90
CA MET A 126 12.69 -8.30 7.09
C MET A 126 12.19 -9.06 8.32
N GLY A 127 11.16 -9.90 8.16
CA GLY A 127 10.63 -10.74 9.23
C GLY A 127 11.68 -11.71 9.78
N VAL A 128 12.46 -12.37 8.91
CA VAL A 128 13.55 -13.24 9.34
C VAL A 128 14.61 -12.47 10.13
N GLN A 129 15.01 -11.29 9.66
CA GLN A 129 15.96 -10.46 10.40
C GLN A 129 15.40 -10.04 11.75
N PHE A 130 14.14 -9.58 11.78
CA PHE A 130 13.44 -9.17 12.98
C PHE A 130 13.44 -10.27 14.05
N ILE A 131 12.91 -11.47 13.74
CA ILE A 131 12.84 -12.56 14.71
C ILE A 131 14.23 -13.03 15.16
N THR A 132 15.19 -13.08 14.24
CA THR A 132 16.56 -13.52 14.55
C THR A 132 17.26 -12.54 15.50
N LYS A 133 17.17 -11.24 15.23
CA LYS A 133 17.80 -10.19 16.05
C LYS A 133 17.18 -10.10 17.43
N HIS A 134 15.85 -10.18 17.51
CA HIS A 134 15.17 -10.17 18.81
C HIS A 134 15.39 -11.47 19.61
N ALA A 135 15.49 -12.63 18.97
CA ALA A 135 15.83 -13.87 19.67
C ALA A 135 17.28 -13.84 20.22
N ARG A 136 18.22 -13.23 19.51
CA ARG A 136 19.59 -13.02 19.96
C ARG A 136 19.75 -11.79 20.85
N ASN A 137 18.72 -10.97 20.95
CA ASN A 137 18.71 -9.68 21.63
C ASN A 137 19.82 -8.71 21.08
N GLU A 138 20.07 -8.77 19.77
CA GLU A 138 21.11 -7.95 19.12
C GLU A 138 20.83 -6.44 19.20
N PHE A 139 19.55 -6.05 19.38
CA PHE A 139 19.16 -4.66 19.62
C PHE A 139 19.31 -4.22 21.08
N ASN A 140 19.74 -5.11 21.97
CA ASN A 140 19.77 -4.87 23.42
C ASN A 140 18.45 -4.24 23.94
N ASN A 141 17.32 -4.80 23.49
CA ASN A 141 16.00 -4.27 23.71
C ASN A 141 15.23 -5.14 24.71
N PRO A 142 14.82 -4.61 25.85
CA PRO A 142 14.05 -5.37 26.88
C PRO A 142 12.67 -5.83 26.36
N ARG A 143 12.18 -5.25 25.25
CA ARG A 143 10.92 -5.61 24.63
C ARG A 143 11.01 -6.78 23.66
N SER A 144 12.22 -7.33 23.44
CA SER A 144 12.46 -8.38 22.45
C SER A 144 11.56 -9.60 22.63
N GLU A 145 11.37 -10.04 23.89
CA GLU A 145 10.46 -11.17 24.18
C GLU A 145 9.01 -10.85 23.86
N ARG A 146 8.55 -9.63 24.16
CA ARG A 146 7.19 -9.16 23.79
C ARG A 146 7.00 -9.20 22.29
N TYR A 147 7.95 -8.71 21.51
CA TYR A 147 7.87 -8.67 20.06
C TYR A 147 7.79 -10.08 19.45
N LEU A 148 8.57 -11.04 19.96
CA LEU A 148 8.48 -12.43 19.54
C LEU A 148 7.12 -13.04 19.91
N ARG A 149 6.62 -12.76 21.11
CA ARG A 149 5.34 -13.26 21.60
C ARG A 149 4.15 -12.72 20.78
N GLU A 150 4.21 -11.46 20.32
CA GLU A 150 3.21 -10.89 19.42
C GLU A 150 3.09 -11.68 18.10
N LEU A 151 4.19 -12.30 17.67
CA LEU A 151 4.23 -13.18 16.50
C LEU A 151 3.88 -14.66 16.88
N GLY A 152 3.64 -14.95 18.14
CA GLY A 152 3.39 -16.30 18.63
C GLY A 152 4.64 -17.16 18.73
N LEU A 153 5.82 -16.53 18.91
CA LEU A 153 7.12 -17.17 19.00
C LEU A 153 7.72 -16.98 20.39
N THR A 154 8.48 -17.98 20.82
CA THR A 154 9.41 -17.85 21.95
C THR A 154 10.82 -17.65 21.43
N ARG A 155 11.70 -17.17 22.30
CA ARG A 155 13.13 -17.05 21.99
C ARG A 155 13.74 -18.41 21.63
N GLU A 156 13.34 -19.44 22.36
CA GLU A 156 13.82 -20.83 22.17
C GLU A 156 13.40 -21.39 20.80
N ASP A 157 12.13 -21.19 20.38
CA ASP A 157 11.66 -21.62 19.08
C ASP A 157 12.55 -21.07 17.95
N VAL A 158 12.90 -19.78 18.01
CA VAL A 158 13.70 -19.14 16.96
C VAL A 158 15.16 -19.61 17.03
N LEU A 159 15.76 -19.72 18.23
CA LEU A 159 17.15 -20.17 18.36
C LEU A 159 17.31 -21.62 17.91
N THR A 160 16.40 -22.51 18.29
CA THR A 160 16.38 -23.92 17.86
C THR A 160 16.22 -24.02 16.35
N TRP A 161 15.31 -23.21 15.75
CA TRP A 161 15.16 -23.14 14.30
C TRP A 161 16.47 -22.70 13.59
N ILE A 162 17.19 -21.74 14.14
CA ILE A 162 18.48 -21.30 13.60
C ILE A 162 19.51 -22.44 13.69
N GLN A 163 19.60 -23.14 14.83
CA GLN A 163 20.50 -24.26 15.04
C GLN A 163 20.20 -25.44 14.10
N ASN A 164 18.92 -25.67 13.79
CA ASN A 164 18.48 -26.69 12.84
C ASN A 164 18.62 -26.26 11.36
N GLY A 165 19.48 -25.28 11.08
CA GLY A 165 19.75 -24.82 9.72
C GLY A 165 18.58 -24.09 9.05
N ARG A 166 17.72 -23.47 9.82
CA ARG A 166 16.54 -22.69 9.36
C ARG A 166 15.54 -23.50 8.55
N ARG A 167 15.42 -24.81 8.80
CA ARG A 167 14.49 -25.69 8.08
C ARG A 167 13.05 -25.42 8.51
N MET A 168 12.16 -25.22 7.55
CA MET A 168 10.73 -24.98 7.79
C MET A 168 9.93 -26.25 8.05
N THR A 169 10.53 -27.42 7.85
CA THR A 169 9.88 -28.73 8.04
C THR A 169 9.87 -29.22 9.50
N THR A 170 10.68 -28.64 10.38
CA THR A 170 10.71 -28.97 11.81
C THR A 170 9.52 -28.34 12.54
N PRO A 171 9.12 -28.83 13.73
CA PRO A 171 8.04 -28.25 14.53
C PRO A 171 8.26 -26.75 14.84
N GLU A 172 9.50 -26.38 15.22
CA GLU A 172 9.87 -24.98 15.47
C GLU A 172 9.85 -24.18 14.16
N GLY A 173 10.29 -24.79 13.05
CA GLY A 173 10.21 -24.19 11.72
C GLY A 173 8.78 -23.87 11.30
N GLN A 174 7.81 -24.72 11.64
CA GLN A 174 6.39 -24.46 11.37
C GLN A 174 5.85 -23.30 12.22
N LYS A 175 6.26 -23.19 13.50
CA LYS A 175 5.94 -22.02 14.32
C LYS A 175 6.54 -20.75 13.74
N VAL A 176 7.82 -20.79 13.37
CA VAL A 176 8.51 -19.67 12.73
C VAL A 176 7.82 -19.26 11.44
N LYS A 177 7.41 -20.21 10.61
CA LYS A 177 6.63 -19.97 9.39
C LYS A 177 5.35 -19.16 9.70
N GLN A 178 4.57 -19.58 10.71
CA GLN A 178 3.37 -18.85 11.13
C GLN A 178 3.68 -17.45 11.68
N GLY A 179 4.77 -17.32 12.45
CA GLY A 179 5.24 -16.03 12.95
C GLY A 179 5.64 -15.08 11.82
N LEU A 180 6.32 -15.59 10.78
CA LEU A 180 6.68 -14.82 9.59
C LEU A 180 5.45 -14.40 8.79
N GLN A 181 4.46 -15.28 8.65
CA GLN A 181 3.19 -14.93 8.00
C GLN A 181 2.49 -13.79 8.75
N ARG A 182 2.40 -13.84 10.08
CA ARG A 182 1.84 -12.75 10.91
C ARG A 182 2.62 -11.45 10.77
N PHE A 183 3.97 -11.52 10.72
CA PHE A 183 4.80 -10.34 10.51
C PHE A 183 4.48 -9.68 9.16
N VAL A 184 4.42 -10.48 8.09
CA VAL A 184 4.11 -9.97 6.75
C VAL A 184 2.70 -9.40 6.68
N GLU A 185 1.70 -10.09 7.23
CA GLU A 185 0.32 -9.60 7.29
C GLU A 185 0.18 -8.29 8.07
N SER A 186 0.98 -8.09 9.13
CA SER A 186 0.99 -6.84 9.91
C SER A 186 1.79 -5.71 9.25
N SER A 187 2.56 -5.99 8.22
CA SER A 187 3.47 -5.04 7.59
C SER A 187 3.07 -4.64 6.18
N ILE A 188 2.25 -5.43 5.50
CA ILE A 188 1.80 -5.17 4.15
C ILE A 188 0.32 -4.84 4.16
N LEU A 189 -0.04 -3.83 3.35
CA LEU A 189 -1.43 -3.45 3.14
C LEU A 189 -2.13 -4.54 2.31
N ARG A 190 -2.81 -5.45 2.98
CA ARG A 190 -3.71 -6.40 2.34
C ARG A 190 -5.15 -6.03 2.70
N PRO A 191 -5.94 -5.54 1.75
CA PRO A 191 -7.35 -5.31 2.01
C PRO A 191 -8.02 -6.66 2.35
N ASN A 192 -8.38 -6.84 3.60
CA ASN A 192 -9.05 -8.05 4.07
C ASN A 192 -10.56 -7.77 4.17
N ALA A 193 -11.37 -8.69 3.65
CA ALA A 193 -12.83 -8.61 3.75
C ALA A 193 -13.33 -8.48 5.18
N ALA A 194 -12.68 -9.17 6.14
CA ALA A 194 -13.04 -9.14 7.55
C ALA A 194 -12.76 -7.79 8.23
N GLU A 195 -11.88 -6.96 7.66
CA GLU A 195 -11.45 -5.70 8.27
C GLU A 195 -12.21 -4.49 7.77
N ARG A 196 -12.96 -4.63 6.67
CA ARG A 196 -13.68 -3.50 6.09
C ARG A 196 -14.98 -3.19 6.87
N PRO A 197 -15.47 -1.94 6.79
CA PRO A 197 -16.77 -1.60 7.34
C PRO A 197 -17.89 -2.43 6.70
N VAL A 198 -18.94 -2.75 7.47
CA VAL A 198 -20.06 -3.60 7.00
C VAL A 198 -20.67 -3.08 5.70
N TRP A 199 -20.87 -1.75 5.60
CA TRP A 199 -21.43 -1.13 4.39
C TRP A 199 -20.55 -1.30 3.15
N ALA A 200 -19.23 -1.37 3.33
CA ALA A 200 -18.26 -1.55 2.24
C ALA A 200 -18.25 -2.98 1.67
N SER A 201 -18.89 -3.91 2.37
CA SER A 201 -19.12 -5.28 1.88
C SER A 201 -20.37 -5.41 1.02
N ASP A 202 -21.16 -4.35 0.89
CA ASP A 202 -22.31 -4.31 0.00
C ASP A 202 -21.85 -3.96 -1.43
N PRO A 203 -22.16 -4.81 -2.43
CA PRO A 203 -21.71 -4.63 -3.81
C PRO A 203 -22.23 -3.33 -4.47
N HIS A 204 -23.29 -2.70 -3.92
CA HIS A 204 -23.78 -1.40 -4.41
C HIS A 204 -22.78 -0.25 -4.14
N TRP A 205 -21.94 -0.39 -3.13
CA TRP A 205 -20.92 0.61 -2.74
C TRP A 205 -19.53 0.30 -3.27
N ALA A 206 -19.37 -0.75 -4.09
CA ALA A 206 -18.07 -1.20 -4.57
C ALA A 206 -17.26 -0.08 -5.26
N LEU A 207 -17.87 0.72 -6.12
CA LEU A 207 -17.22 1.84 -6.81
C LEU A 207 -16.77 2.96 -5.85
N VAL A 208 -17.53 3.20 -4.79
CA VAL A 208 -17.19 4.22 -3.77
C VAL A 208 -16.07 3.72 -2.85
N TRP A 209 -16.09 2.42 -2.53
CA TRP A 209 -15.14 1.82 -1.59
C TRP A 209 -13.77 1.57 -2.20
N GLN A 210 -13.70 1.18 -3.46
CA GLN A 210 -12.53 0.65 -4.14
C GLN A 210 -11.23 1.43 -3.90
N LEU A 211 -11.25 2.76 -4.02
CA LEU A 211 -10.05 3.58 -3.82
C LEU A 211 -9.85 4.02 -2.36
N LYS A 212 -10.91 4.03 -1.55
CA LYS A 212 -10.83 4.35 -0.13
C LYS A 212 -10.26 3.21 0.71
N GLN A 213 -10.31 2.00 0.19
CA GLN A 213 -9.79 0.80 0.80
C GLN A 213 -8.31 0.93 1.15
N TYR A 214 -7.49 1.56 0.29
CA TYR A 214 -6.07 1.81 0.56
C TYR A 214 -5.87 2.66 1.83
N PHE A 215 -6.51 3.83 1.91
CA PHE A 215 -6.40 4.73 3.06
C PHE A 215 -6.88 4.08 4.35
N TYR A 216 -7.97 3.34 4.27
CA TYR A 216 -8.51 2.61 5.42
C TYR A 216 -7.56 1.51 5.90
N SER A 217 -7.01 0.72 4.98
CA SER A 217 -6.04 -0.34 5.30
C SER A 217 -4.76 0.25 5.88
N TYR A 218 -4.24 1.34 5.32
CA TYR A 218 -3.08 2.03 5.84
C TYR A 218 -3.31 2.51 7.27
N GLN A 219 -4.45 3.16 7.52
CA GLN A 219 -4.79 3.60 8.87
C GLN A 219 -4.89 2.44 9.85
N LYS A 220 -5.49 1.34 9.45
CA LYS A 220 -5.76 0.21 10.36
C LYS A 220 -4.51 -0.62 10.61
N VAL A 221 -3.75 -0.93 9.57
CA VAL A 221 -2.56 -1.79 9.65
C VAL A 221 -1.36 -0.99 10.17
N ILE A 222 -0.95 0.05 9.46
CA ILE A 222 0.29 0.78 9.77
C ILE A 222 0.07 1.74 10.95
N LEU A 223 -0.82 2.72 10.81
CA LEU A 223 -1.03 3.72 11.85
C LEU A 223 -1.63 3.11 13.13
N GLY A 224 -2.50 2.10 13.00
CA GLY A 224 -3.01 1.34 14.12
C GLY A 224 -1.91 0.56 14.86
N GLY A 225 -0.95 0.00 14.13
CA GLY A 225 0.25 -0.63 14.68
C GLY A 225 1.14 0.37 15.43
N VAL A 226 1.42 1.51 14.78
CA VAL A 226 2.20 2.62 15.38
C VAL A 226 1.52 3.12 16.67
N LYS A 227 0.21 3.36 16.63
CA LYS A 227 -0.57 3.80 17.80
C LYS A 227 -0.49 2.79 18.95
N ARG A 228 -0.70 1.50 18.67
CA ARG A 228 -0.62 0.44 19.69
C ARG A 228 0.78 0.40 20.30
N GLU A 229 1.82 0.43 19.50
CA GLU A 229 3.20 0.43 19.97
C GLU A 229 3.51 1.68 20.81
N ALA A 230 3.06 2.87 20.38
CA ALA A 230 3.22 4.11 21.14
C ALA A 230 2.54 4.01 22.53
N LEU A 231 1.32 3.53 22.58
CA LEU A 231 0.59 3.35 23.85
C LEU A 231 1.27 2.31 24.76
N THR A 232 1.74 1.19 24.20
CA THR A 232 2.43 0.16 24.98
C THR A 232 3.76 0.69 25.53
N ARG A 233 4.54 1.43 24.73
CA ARG A 233 5.78 2.07 25.20
C ARG A 233 5.51 3.09 26.30
N LEU A 234 4.43 3.84 26.19
CA LEU A 234 4.01 4.80 27.20
C LEU A 234 3.72 4.10 28.55
N MET A 235 3.01 2.95 28.51
CA MET A 235 2.73 2.15 29.71
C MET A 235 3.98 1.50 30.31
N GLU A 236 4.89 1.03 29.47
CA GLU A 236 6.15 0.39 29.91
C GLU A 236 7.18 1.41 30.44
N SER A 237 7.10 2.66 30.05
CA SER A 237 8.07 3.72 30.41
C SER A 237 7.38 5.01 30.80
N PRO A 238 6.64 5.05 31.92
CA PRO A 238 5.86 6.22 32.32
C PRO A 238 6.71 7.44 32.65
N ASN A 239 8.01 7.26 32.95
CA ASN A 239 8.93 8.34 33.25
C ASN A 239 9.46 9.07 32.02
N THR A 240 9.27 8.54 30.81
CA THR A 240 9.73 9.15 29.54
C THR A 240 8.65 9.09 28.46
N PRO A 241 7.42 9.57 28.72
CA PRO A 241 6.27 9.36 27.84
C PRO A 241 6.46 9.99 26.45
N ILE A 242 6.98 11.21 26.40
CA ILE A 242 7.17 11.96 25.16
C ILE A 242 8.21 11.24 24.28
N ARG A 243 9.34 10.83 24.85
CA ARG A 243 10.41 10.14 24.10
C ARG A 243 9.94 8.79 23.55
N ALA A 244 9.14 8.06 24.31
CA ALA A 244 8.62 6.77 23.92
C ALA A 244 7.65 6.88 22.73
N THR A 245 6.77 7.88 22.77
CA THR A 245 5.76 8.12 21.74
C THR A 245 6.37 8.76 20.49
N VAL A 246 7.12 9.85 20.65
CA VAL A 246 7.77 10.56 19.53
C VAL A 246 8.70 9.64 18.76
N GLY A 247 9.42 8.73 19.45
CA GLY A 247 10.33 7.80 18.81
C GLY A 247 9.68 6.93 17.73
N ILE A 248 8.49 6.36 17.99
CA ILE A 248 7.84 5.49 16.99
C ILE A 248 7.24 6.30 15.83
N PHE A 249 6.74 7.52 16.09
CA PHE A 249 6.27 8.41 15.02
C PHE A 249 7.43 8.92 14.16
N ALA A 250 8.56 9.27 14.78
CA ALA A 250 9.78 9.66 14.05
C ALA A 250 10.32 8.50 13.20
N LEU A 251 10.30 7.26 13.71
CA LEU A 251 10.64 6.06 12.94
C LEU A 251 9.76 5.96 11.69
N THR A 252 8.44 6.13 11.87
CA THR A 252 7.49 6.07 10.77
C THR A 252 7.79 7.13 9.72
N ALA A 253 8.02 8.38 10.13
CA ALA A 253 8.37 9.48 9.24
C ALA A 253 9.67 9.20 8.45
N VAL A 254 10.73 8.82 9.13
CA VAL A 254 12.03 8.55 8.50
C VAL A 254 11.98 7.34 7.58
N ALA A 255 11.10 6.36 7.84
CA ALA A 255 10.90 5.22 6.95
C ALA A 255 10.07 5.56 5.70
N THR A 256 9.02 6.40 5.83
CA THR A 256 8.07 6.67 4.75
C THR A 256 8.45 7.84 3.86
N MET A 257 8.92 8.96 4.42
CA MET A 257 9.15 10.19 3.66
C MET A 257 10.19 10.05 2.54
N PRO A 258 11.34 9.37 2.71
CA PRO A 258 12.28 9.16 1.61
C PRO A 258 11.70 8.31 0.47
N LEU A 259 10.85 7.32 0.78
CA LEU A 259 10.19 6.50 -0.23
C LEU A 259 9.08 7.27 -0.94
N ALA A 260 8.35 8.14 -0.23
CA ALA A 260 7.38 9.05 -0.83
C ALA A 260 8.04 10.05 -1.77
N MET A 261 9.17 10.63 -1.34
CA MET A 261 10.00 11.51 -2.17
C MET A 261 10.47 10.78 -3.44
N LEU A 262 11.05 9.59 -3.31
CA LEU A 262 11.49 8.78 -4.44
C LEU A 262 10.33 8.46 -5.39
N GLY A 263 9.17 8.09 -4.85
CA GLY A 263 7.96 7.83 -5.62
C GLY A 263 7.47 9.07 -6.39
N LEU A 264 7.52 10.24 -5.76
CA LEU A 264 7.14 11.50 -6.38
C LEU A 264 8.04 11.83 -7.58
N GLU A 265 9.37 11.75 -7.39
CA GLU A 265 10.34 12.05 -8.44
C GLU A 265 10.30 11.03 -9.60
N LEU A 266 10.22 9.74 -9.29
CA LEU A 266 10.09 8.69 -10.32
C LEU A 266 8.79 8.83 -11.13
N ARG A 267 7.70 9.22 -10.47
CA ARG A 267 6.44 9.47 -11.17
C ARG A 267 6.57 10.64 -12.14
N GLU A 268 7.19 11.74 -11.73
CA GLU A 268 7.38 12.91 -12.57
C GLU A 268 8.31 12.61 -13.76
N TYR A 269 9.40 11.89 -13.49
CA TYR A 269 10.30 11.42 -14.52
C TYR A 269 9.61 10.50 -15.55
N ALA A 270 8.79 9.56 -15.05
CA ALA A 270 8.03 8.65 -15.93
C ALA A 270 6.99 9.40 -16.78
N LYS A 271 6.32 10.41 -16.21
CA LYS A 271 5.40 11.28 -16.95
C LYS A 271 6.10 12.01 -18.10
N ASN A 272 7.22 12.63 -17.82
CA ASN A 272 8.00 13.36 -18.83
C ASN A 272 8.53 12.42 -19.93
N GLY A 273 8.98 11.21 -19.55
CA GLY A 273 9.40 10.19 -20.51
C GLY A 273 8.25 9.70 -21.41
N LEU A 274 7.05 9.53 -20.85
CA LEU A 274 5.86 9.14 -21.63
C LEU A 274 5.35 10.29 -22.49
N ALA A 275 5.40 11.55 -22.00
CA ALA A 275 5.04 12.72 -22.78
C ALA A 275 5.84 12.84 -24.06
N TRP A 276 7.14 12.51 -24.00
CA TRP A 276 8.01 12.49 -25.18
C TRP A 276 7.59 11.45 -26.24
N LEU A 277 6.96 10.36 -25.83
CA LEU A 277 6.50 9.29 -26.73
C LEU A 277 5.11 9.58 -27.33
N LEU A 278 4.36 10.55 -26.81
CA LEU A 278 2.99 10.82 -27.22
C LEU A 278 2.89 12.08 -28.07
N PRO A 279 2.35 12.01 -29.31
CA PRO A 279 2.20 13.17 -30.17
C PRO A 279 1.19 14.17 -29.55
N GLY A 280 1.59 15.44 -29.50
CA GLY A 280 0.74 16.54 -29.01
C GLY A 280 0.77 16.77 -27.50
N VAL A 281 1.62 16.06 -26.77
CA VAL A 281 1.89 16.32 -25.37
C VAL A 281 3.22 17.10 -25.27
N GLU A 282 3.16 18.31 -24.72
CA GLU A 282 4.36 19.08 -24.44
C GLU A 282 5.09 18.50 -23.23
N SER A 283 6.28 17.94 -23.45
CA SER A 283 7.16 17.57 -22.35
C SER A 283 7.69 18.86 -21.70
N GLY A 284 7.39 19.03 -20.41
CA GLY A 284 7.94 20.17 -19.66
C GLY A 284 9.48 20.08 -19.57
N PRO A 285 10.19 21.22 -19.53
CA PRO A 285 11.64 21.26 -19.46
C PRO A 285 12.24 20.75 -18.14
N LYS A 286 11.40 20.48 -17.15
CA LYS A 286 11.81 20.06 -15.81
C LYS A 286 11.38 18.62 -15.56
N TYR A 287 12.37 17.75 -15.35
CA TYR A 287 12.18 16.31 -15.20
C TYR A 287 11.80 15.88 -13.79
N PHE A 288 12.11 16.69 -12.79
CA PHE A 288 11.87 16.38 -11.39
C PHE A 288 10.83 17.32 -10.77
N ARG A 289 10.07 16.82 -9.84
CA ARG A 289 9.06 17.60 -9.14
C ARG A 289 9.70 18.70 -8.28
N SER A 290 10.84 18.40 -7.66
CA SER A 290 11.67 19.32 -6.90
C SER A 290 12.15 20.55 -7.70
N ASP A 291 12.22 20.45 -9.03
CA ASP A 291 12.59 21.57 -9.91
C ASP A 291 11.45 22.55 -10.17
N ARG A 292 10.21 22.16 -9.82
CA ARG A 292 8.98 22.91 -10.13
C ARG A 292 8.35 23.59 -8.93
N MET A 293 8.77 23.23 -7.71
CA MET A 293 8.14 23.64 -6.45
C MET A 293 9.15 24.25 -5.51
N ASP A 294 8.70 25.19 -4.69
CA ASP A 294 9.49 25.69 -3.57
C ASP A 294 9.64 24.60 -2.50
N TRP A 295 10.74 24.64 -1.75
CA TRP A 295 11.05 23.63 -0.74
C TRP A 295 9.92 23.36 0.26
N PRO A 296 9.23 24.35 0.84
CA PRO A 296 8.12 24.09 1.77
C PRO A 296 6.95 23.36 1.11
N GLU A 297 6.60 23.72 -0.12
CA GLU A 297 5.55 23.09 -0.90
C GLU A 297 5.91 21.67 -1.25
N TYR A 298 7.14 21.43 -1.67
CA TYR A 298 7.69 20.11 -1.97
C TYR A 298 7.63 19.16 -0.75
N VAL A 299 8.07 19.64 0.42
CA VAL A 299 8.00 18.86 1.67
C VAL A 299 6.55 18.55 2.05
N THR A 300 5.64 19.50 1.85
CA THR A 300 4.20 19.30 2.10
C THR A 300 3.64 18.21 1.18
N GLU A 301 3.98 18.21 -0.10
CA GLU A 301 3.55 17.16 -1.03
C GLU A 301 4.12 15.78 -0.68
N ILE A 302 5.39 15.71 -0.24
CA ILE A 302 5.98 14.46 0.28
C ILE A 302 5.20 13.96 1.50
N TYR A 303 4.88 14.85 2.43
CA TYR A 303 4.11 14.51 3.62
C TYR A 303 2.72 13.98 3.28
N ASP A 304 2.00 14.64 2.38
CA ASP A 304 0.68 14.21 1.91
C ASP A 304 0.72 12.81 1.27
N ARG A 305 1.77 12.51 0.52
CA ARG A 305 1.96 11.21 -0.15
C ARG A 305 2.54 10.13 0.75
N SER A 306 3.03 10.47 1.92
CA SER A 306 3.60 9.51 2.86
C SER A 306 2.57 8.59 3.52
N GLY A 307 1.29 8.91 3.40
CA GLY A 307 0.20 8.17 4.03
C GLY A 307 -0.07 8.55 5.50
N PHE A 308 0.65 9.52 6.08
CA PHE A 308 0.46 9.92 7.48
C PHE A 308 -0.95 10.38 7.82
N HIS A 309 -1.68 10.92 6.87
CA HIS A 309 -3.07 11.33 7.07
C HIS A 309 -4.02 10.14 7.27
N GLY A 310 -3.66 8.94 6.79
CA GLY A 310 -4.52 7.77 6.86
C GLY A 310 -5.91 8.07 6.26
N ALA A 311 -6.98 7.68 6.95
CA ALA A 311 -8.35 7.93 6.49
C ALA A 311 -8.74 9.42 6.50
N MET A 312 -7.99 10.27 7.23
CA MET A 312 -8.19 11.73 7.19
C MET A 312 -7.81 12.36 5.85
N ALA A 313 -7.03 11.66 5.03
CA ALA A 313 -6.74 12.10 3.66
C ALA A 313 -8.02 12.31 2.83
N ILE A 314 -9.06 11.48 3.06
CA ILE A 314 -10.32 11.55 2.30
C ILE A 314 -11.04 12.90 2.49
N PRO A 315 -11.36 13.34 3.72
CA PRO A 315 -11.99 14.64 3.91
C PRO A 315 -11.06 15.81 3.54
N MET A 316 -9.74 15.67 3.69
CA MET A 316 -8.78 16.70 3.26
C MET A 316 -8.80 16.88 1.74
N MET A 317 -8.79 15.79 0.97
CA MET A 317 -8.93 15.83 -0.50
C MET A 317 -10.25 16.49 -0.92
N ALA A 318 -11.35 16.23 -0.20
CA ALA A 318 -12.64 16.87 -0.48
C ALA A 318 -12.61 18.38 -0.18
N GLY A 319 -11.91 18.80 0.88
CA GLY A 319 -11.68 20.21 1.20
C GLY A 319 -10.87 20.89 0.09
N GLN A 320 -9.74 20.34 -0.30
CA GLN A 320 -8.91 20.86 -1.40
C GLN A 320 -9.69 20.92 -2.73
N ALA A 321 -10.53 19.93 -3.03
CA ALA A 321 -11.36 19.95 -4.23
C ALA A 321 -12.32 21.16 -4.25
N ALA A 322 -12.85 21.56 -3.09
CA ALA A 322 -13.68 22.77 -2.98
C ALA A 322 -12.92 24.05 -3.33
N ASP A 323 -11.66 24.16 -2.93
CA ASP A 323 -10.80 25.29 -3.27
C ASP A 323 -10.56 25.43 -4.78
N PHE A 324 -10.63 24.31 -5.52
CA PHE A 324 -10.56 24.28 -6.99
C PHE A 324 -11.94 24.30 -7.67
N GLY A 325 -12.98 24.67 -6.95
CA GLY A 325 -14.34 24.77 -7.49
C GLY A 325 -15.01 23.43 -7.85
N LYS A 326 -14.50 22.32 -7.33
CA LYS A 326 -15.09 20.99 -7.47
C LYS A 326 -16.05 20.70 -6.31
N SER A 327 -17.03 19.83 -6.55
CA SER A 327 -17.95 19.42 -5.49
C SER A 327 -17.26 18.51 -4.47
N PRO A 328 -17.16 18.89 -3.18
CA PRO A 328 -16.61 18.02 -2.14
C PRO A 328 -17.36 16.69 -2.01
N VAL A 329 -18.67 16.70 -2.26
CA VAL A 329 -19.51 15.50 -2.16
C VAL A 329 -19.12 14.48 -3.23
N PHE A 330 -18.91 14.92 -4.47
CA PHE A 330 -18.50 14.01 -5.55
C PHE A 330 -17.08 13.50 -5.33
N THR A 331 -16.16 14.30 -4.81
CA THR A 331 -14.82 13.85 -4.39
C THR A 331 -14.91 12.80 -3.29
N LEU A 332 -15.82 12.97 -2.31
CA LEU A 332 -16.07 11.97 -1.28
C LEU A 332 -16.68 10.67 -1.84
N LEU A 333 -17.49 10.74 -2.86
CA LEU A 333 -18.07 9.57 -3.55
C LEU A 333 -17.06 8.84 -4.42
N GLY A 334 -16.00 9.53 -4.85
CA GLY A 334 -14.88 8.96 -5.58
C GLY A 334 -14.86 9.34 -7.07
N PRO A 335 -13.83 8.90 -7.81
CA PRO A 335 -13.52 9.39 -9.15
C PRO A 335 -14.61 9.16 -10.20
N THR A 336 -15.39 8.09 -10.07
CA THR A 336 -16.54 7.88 -10.97
C THR A 336 -17.58 8.97 -10.79
N ALA A 337 -17.85 9.36 -9.55
CA ALA A 337 -18.78 10.44 -9.24
C ALA A 337 -18.25 11.80 -9.73
N GLU A 338 -16.96 12.08 -9.55
CA GLU A 338 -16.31 13.29 -10.11
C GLU A 338 -16.39 13.32 -11.63
N THR A 339 -16.18 12.20 -12.32
CA THR A 339 -16.32 12.12 -13.78
C THR A 339 -17.73 12.42 -14.25
N VAL A 340 -18.72 11.92 -13.50
CA VAL A 340 -20.14 12.20 -13.77
C VAL A 340 -20.44 13.67 -13.51
N ASP A 341 -19.98 14.25 -12.41
CA ASP A 341 -20.18 15.68 -12.08
C ASP A 341 -19.59 16.60 -13.16
N GLU A 342 -18.38 16.33 -13.60
CA GLU A 342 -17.75 17.11 -14.68
C GLU A 342 -18.50 16.94 -16.03
N ALA A 343 -18.99 15.75 -16.33
CA ALA A 343 -19.78 15.54 -17.53
C ALA A 343 -21.08 16.35 -17.51
N PHE A 344 -21.72 16.46 -16.34
CA PHE A 344 -22.95 17.25 -16.17
C PHE A 344 -22.67 18.75 -16.07
N SER A 345 -21.64 19.18 -15.34
CA SER A 345 -21.32 20.60 -15.12
C SER A 345 -20.74 21.28 -16.38
N ASN A 346 -19.98 20.58 -17.18
CA ASN A 346 -19.35 21.11 -18.41
C ASN A 346 -20.21 20.90 -19.68
N GLY A 347 -21.45 20.44 -19.53
CA GLY A 347 -22.42 20.29 -20.63
C GLY A 347 -21.90 19.44 -21.78
N TRP A 348 -21.58 18.16 -21.53
CA TRP A 348 -21.21 17.17 -22.55
C TRP A 348 -20.39 17.72 -23.73
N ARG A 349 -19.39 18.55 -23.47
CA ARG A 349 -18.39 18.92 -24.49
C ARG A 349 -17.48 17.72 -24.71
N VAL A 350 -17.95 16.81 -25.54
CA VAL A 350 -17.37 15.51 -25.88
C VAL A 350 -15.89 15.62 -26.30
N ASP A 351 -15.49 16.74 -26.89
CA ASP A 351 -14.11 16.91 -27.41
C ASP A 351 -13.02 17.05 -26.34
N ARG A 352 -13.30 17.67 -25.19
CA ARG A 352 -12.32 17.77 -24.11
C ARG A 352 -12.39 16.58 -23.18
N THR A 353 -13.60 16.15 -22.81
CA THR A 353 -13.81 15.08 -21.83
C THR A 353 -13.33 13.72 -22.33
N LEU A 354 -13.45 13.44 -23.62
CA LEU A 354 -12.97 12.19 -24.21
C LEU A 354 -11.44 12.13 -24.36
N LYS A 355 -10.80 13.21 -24.80
CA LYS A 355 -9.35 13.28 -24.92
C LYS A 355 -8.66 13.27 -23.55
N ASP A 356 -9.18 14.05 -22.61
CA ASP A 356 -8.52 14.25 -21.33
C ASP A 356 -8.79 13.13 -20.32
N ARG A 357 -9.83 12.30 -20.51
CA ARG A 357 -10.23 11.29 -19.53
C ARG A 357 -10.35 9.85 -20.00
N LEU A 358 -10.64 9.61 -21.28
CA LEU A 358 -10.62 8.24 -21.83
C LEU A 358 -9.22 7.78 -22.26
N LEU A 359 -8.27 8.71 -22.40
CA LEU A 359 -6.86 8.39 -22.52
C LEU A 359 -6.18 8.66 -21.18
N PRO A 360 -6.15 7.67 -20.27
CA PRO A 360 -5.72 7.84 -18.88
C PRO A 360 -4.29 8.37 -18.75
N ILE A 361 -3.46 8.18 -19.78
CA ILE A 361 -2.10 8.67 -19.83
C ILE A 361 -2.10 10.20 -20.05
N TYR A 362 -3.00 10.75 -20.86
CA TYR A 362 -3.07 12.19 -21.12
C TYR A 362 -3.46 13.04 -19.90
N ASN A 363 -4.31 12.53 -19.02
CA ASN A 363 -4.71 13.24 -17.80
C ASN A 363 -3.64 13.26 -16.72
N GLN A 364 -2.67 12.36 -16.80
CA GLN A 364 -1.62 12.25 -15.79
C GLN A 364 -0.29 12.83 -16.28
N LEU A 365 -0.20 13.17 -17.56
CA LEU A 365 0.90 13.89 -18.17
C LEU A 365 0.64 15.39 -18.13
#